data_93bf9cd09d8a76e23e959d866166e57b
#
_entry.id   93bf9cd09d8a76e23e959d866166e57b
#
_cell.length_a   1.000
_cell.length_b   1.000
_cell.length_c   1.000
_cell.angle_alpha   90.00
_cell.angle_beta   90.00
_cell.angle_gamma   90.00
#
_symmetry.space_group_name_H-M   'P 1'
#
loop_
_entity.id
_entity.type
_entity.pdbx_description
1 polymer ?
#
loop_
_entity_poly.entity_id
_entity_poly.type
_entity_poly.pdbx_seq_one_letter_code
_entity_poly.pdbx_strand_id
1 'polypeptide(L)'
;MFFAGPSVALTSPRAPPEPPPTLLAVAGSHRCAASGELTGGSFSQGVVLAAGVRGVVVDKELIDQLVEVAQRVVASGAISANGHGNVSLRVPGAHEMYFTAGPSLRNHAPSAVVRLGLDGTLLEGDLPPIQGAVVAMHTAMYEDHPDVGCVLHTHSPYATAYAVAHRPIGCWVEALAMFGLPTGVPVAEYGPRGSEQAVGNIRAATIPGVPAVLLANHGVLVFHRTPELAIQVGSIVEEAAQAGINAGSIGGPVEIPEELRVAAFQRAMVFESRGTAHA
;
A
#
# COMPACT_ATOMS: atom_id res chain seq x y z
N MET A 1 -31.00 7.49 -52.90
CA MET A 1 -31.29 6.30 -52.09
C MET A 1 -30.85 6.63 -50.66
N PHE A 2 -31.77 7.05 -49.81
CA PHE A 2 -31.50 7.47 -48.44
C PHE A 2 -31.66 6.26 -47.52
N PHE A 3 -30.61 5.88 -46.79
CA PHE A 3 -30.69 4.86 -45.76
C PHE A 3 -31.08 5.52 -44.42
N ALA A 4 -32.21 5.13 -43.89
CA ALA A 4 -32.66 5.50 -42.55
C ALA A 4 -31.95 4.60 -41.51
N GLY A 5 -31.26 5.19 -40.55
CA GLY A 5 -30.63 4.49 -39.41
C GLY A 5 -31.68 4.26 -38.30
N PRO A 6 -31.46 3.25 -37.43
CA PRO A 6 -32.42 2.90 -36.39
C PRO A 6 -32.47 3.95 -35.26
N SER A 7 -33.70 4.28 -34.85
CA SER A 7 -34.03 5.18 -33.73
C SER A 7 -33.64 4.49 -32.39
N VAL A 8 -32.80 5.15 -31.60
CA VAL A 8 -32.48 4.72 -30.23
C VAL A 8 -33.53 5.32 -29.27
N ALA A 9 -34.28 4.47 -28.62
CA ALA A 9 -35.22 4.87 -27.58
C ALA A 9 -34.45 5.27 -26.30
N LEU A 10 -34.65 6.52 -25.87
CA LEU A 10 -34.16 7.03 -24.58
C LEU A 10 -35.02 6.46 -23.46
N THR A 11 -34.44 5.59 -22.65
CA THR A 11 -35.05 5.11 -21.40
C THR A 11 -34.85 6.16 -20.30
N SER A 12 -35.92 6.48 -19.59
CA SER A 12 -35.96 7.43 -18.48
C SER A 12 -35.06 7.01 -17.33
N PRO A 13 -34.40 7.93 -16.60
CA PRO A 13 -33.54 7.61 -15.47
C PRO A 13 -34.36 7.03 -14.29
N ARG A 14 -33.82 5.96 -13.72
CA ARG A 14 -34.36 5.28 -12.55
C ARG A 14 -34.12 6.16 -11.31
N ALA A 15 -35.09 6.26 -10.43
CA ALA A 15 -35.00 7.00 -9.17
C ALA A 15 -33.94 6.41 -8.25
N PRO A 16 -33.24 7.22 -7.44
CA PRO A 16 -32.24 6.74 -6.49
C PRO A 16 -32.87 5.93 -5.34
N PRO A 17 -32.14 4.96 -4.77
CA PRO A 17 -32.61 4.16 -3.64
C PRO A 17 -32.68 5.01 -2.35
N GLU A 18 -33.66 4.69 -1.49
CA GLU A 18 -33.84 5.31 -0.18
C GLU A 18 -32.69 5.01 0.79
N PRO A 19 -32.35 5.95 1.69
CA PRO A 19 -31.29 5.73 2.68
C PRO A 19 -31.73 4.75 3.78
N PRO A 20 -30.79 3.98 4.38
CA PRO A 20 -31.09 3.03 5.44
C PRO A 20 -31.48 3.75 6.76
N PRO A 21 -32.26 3.10 7.65
CA PRO A 21 -32.74 3.69 8.87
C PRO A 21 -31.63 3.92 9.92
N THR A 22 -31.69 5.06 10.58
CA THR A 22 -30.77 5.51 11.64
C THR A 22 -30.96 4.65 12.88
N LEU A 23 -29.90 3.97 13.33
CA LEU A 23 -29.88 3.27 14.61
C LEU A 23 -29.64 4.27 15.75
N LEU A 24 -30.59 4.36 16.67
CA LEU A 24 -30.47 5.10 17.93
C LEU A 24 -29.45 4.41 18.86
N ALA A 25 -28.47 5.17 19.32
CA ALA A 25 -27.53 4.75 20.35
C ALA A 25 -28.22 4.72 21.71
N VAL A 26 -28.17 3.58 22.40
CA VAL A 26 -28.56 3.43 23.81
C VAL A 26 -27.33 3.61 24.67
N ALA A 27 -27.28 4.70 25.45
CA ALA A 27 -26.27 4.94 26.47
C ALA A 27 -26.56 4.10 27.70
N GLY A 28 -25.66 3.18 28.04
CA GLY A 28 -25.66 2.42 29.29
C GLY A 28 -24.52 2.87 30.17
N SER A 29 -24.85 3.61 31.25
CA SER A 29 -23.93 4.00 32.31
C SER A 29 -23.81 2.89 33.34
N HIS A 30 -22.63 2.33 33.57
CA HIS A 30 -22.31 1.58 34.78
C HIS A 30 -21.10 2.19 35.48
N ARG A 31 -21.40 2.85 36.64
CA ARG A 31 -20.41 3.17 37.67
C ARG A 31 -20.18 1.92 38.51
N CYS A 32 -18.95 1.53 38.71
CA CYS A 32 -18.55 0.73 39.87
C CYS A 32 -17.40 1.42 40.59
N ALA A 33 -17.68 1.79 41.83
CA ALA A 33 -16.68 2.21 42.77
C ALA A 33 -16.19 0.98 43.55
N ALA A 34 -14.88 0.87 43.75
CA ALA A 34 -14.31 0.03 44.80
C ALA A 34 -13.04 0.69 45.33
N SER A 35 -13.13 1.11 46.57
CA SER A 35 -12.06 1.53 47.47
C SER A 35 -11.23 0.31 47.90
N GLY A 36 -9.92 0.43 47.95
CA GLY A 36 -9.03 -0.58 48.54
C GLY A 36 -7.66 0.01 48.79
N GLU A 37 -7.41 0.47 50.03
CA GLU A 37 -6.07 0.74 50.54
C GLU A 37 -5.27 -0.56 50.62
N LEU A 38 -3.98 -0.53 50.32
CA LEU A 38 -2.95 -1.38 50.94
C LEU A 38 -1.51 -0.88 50.63
N THR A 39 -0.90 -0.40 51.67
CA THR A 39 0.45 -0.70 52.23
C THR A 39 1.65 -0.92 51.34
N GLY A 40 2.68 -0.21 51.72
CA GLY A 40 4.01 -0.04 51.21
C GLY A 40 4.79 -1.32 50.82
N GLY A 41 5.51 -1.18 49.76
CA GLY A 41 6.59 -2.06 49.32
C GLY A 41 7.53 -1.27 48.44
N SER A 42 8.73 -0.99 48.97
CA SER A 42 9.86 -0.38 48.27
C SER A 42 10.27 -1.27 47.10
N PHE A 43 10.01 -0.84 45.87
CA PHE A 43 10.62 -1.44 44.66
C PHE A 43 11.45 -0.42 43.94
N SER A 44 12.66 -0.83 43.59
CA SER A 44 13.74 -0.06 43.00
C SER A 44 13.37 0.70 41.73
N GLN A 45 13.61 2.02 41.74
CA GLN A 45 13.38 2.96 40.65
C GLN A 45 14.32 2.79 39.40
N GLY A 46 15.03 1.67 39.27
CA GLY A 46 16.10 1.53 38.25
C GLY A 46 15.69 0.96 36.89
N VAL A 47 14.50 0.35 36.73
CA VAL A 47 14.17 -0.45 35.53
C VAL A 47 13.19 0.26 34.59
N VAL A 48 12.39 1.23 35.05
CA VAL A 48 11.36 1.87 34.24
C VAL A 48 11.92 2.94 33.26
N LEU A 49 13.06 3.57 33.61
CA LEU A 49 13.67 4.60 32.75
C LEU A 49 14.32 4.04 31.47
N ALA A 50 14.82 2.80 31.49
CA ALA A 50 15.48 2.21 30.33
C ALA A 50 14.53 1.76 29.20
N ALA A 51 13.29 1.36 29.54
CA ALA A 51 12.30 0.93 28.56
C ALA A 51 11.63 2.13 27.85
N GLY A 52 11.36 3.23 28.57
CA GLY A 52 10.76 4.43 28.00
C GLY A 52 11.68 5.16 27.02
N VAL A 53 13.00 5.22 27.32
CA VAL A 53 13.98 5.89 26.44
C VAL A 53 14.21 5.11 25.16
N ARG A 54 14.21 3.77 25.18
CA ARG A 54 14.33 2.96 23.97
C ARG A 54 13.12 3.10 23.05
N GLY A 55 11.91 3.15 23.57
CA GLY A 55 10.71 3.35 22.78
C GLY A 55 10.70 4.70 22.05
N VAL A 56 11.04 5.78 22.74
CA VAL A 56 11.07 7.14 22.12
C VAL A 56 12.12 7.25 21.01
N VAL A 57 13.29 6.61 21.17
CA VAL A 57 14.34 6.65 20.12
C VAL A 57 13.92 5.84 18.89
N VAL A 58 13.36 4.65 19.07
CA VAL A 58 12.89 3.80 17.95
C VAL A 58 11.75 4.49 17.19
N ASP A 59 10.81 5.11 17.89
CA ASP A 59 9.69 5.82 17.29
C ASP A 59 10.16 6.98 16.41
N LYS A 60 11.12 7.78 16.87
CA LYS A 60 11.68 8.88 16.07
C LYS A 60 12.40 8.40 14.82
N GLU A 61 13.21 7.36 14.92
CA GLU A 61 13.94 6.79 13.78
C GLU A 61 13.00 6.27 12.71
N LEU A 62 11.92 5.56 13.07
CA LEU A 62 10.93 5.06 12.13
C LEU A 62 10.10 6.19 11.48
N ILE A 63 9.79 7.24 12.23
CA ILE A 63 9.11 8.43 11.69
C ILE A 63 10.01 9.14 10.68
N ASP A 64 11.27 9.37 11.02
CA ASP A 64 12.25 10.01 10.13
C ASP A 64 12.47 9.15 8.87
N GLN A 65 12.58 7.83 9.01
CA GLN A 65 12.68 6.89 7.90
C GLN A 65 11.43 6.95 7.00
N LEU A 66 10.22 7.00 7.58
CA LEU A 66 8.99 7.07 6.79
C LEU A 66 8.92 8.37 5.97
N VAL A 67 9.34 9.49 6.55
CA VAL A 67 9.42 10.79 5.85
C VAL A 67 10.46 10.73 4.73
N GLU A 68 11.62 10.14 4.96
CA GLU A 68 12.64 9.91 3.93
C GLU A 68 12.09 9.04 2.78
N VAL A 69 11.39 7.94 3.10
CA VAL A 69 10.75 7.07 2.12
C VAL A 69 9.77 7.85 1.27
N ALA A 70 8.91 8.69 1.87
CA ALA A 70 7.98 9.55 1.14
C ALA A 70 8.71 10.49 0.16
N GLN A 71 9.82 11.10 0.59
CA GLN A 71 10.64 11.97 -0.27
C GLN A 71 11.30 11.19 -1.42
N ARG A 72 11.81 9.99 -1.16
CA ARG A 72 12.43 9.13 -2.17
C ARG A 72 11.42 8.63 -3.21
N VAL A 73 10.19 8.29 -2.78
CA VAL A 73 9.09 7.97 -3.71
C VAL A 73 8.78 9.15 -4.63
N VAL A 74 8.75 10.37 -4.10
CA VAL A 74 8.54 11.57 -4.92
C VAL A 74 9.72 11.80 -5.87
N ALA A 75 10.95 11.60 -5.41
CA ALA A 75 12.16 11.79 -6.21
C ALA A 75 12.31 10.74 -7.32
N SER A 76 11.77 9.52 -7.14
CA SER A 76 11.81 8.46 -8.17
C SER A 76 10.98 8.78 -9.40
N GLY A 77 10.01 9.70 -9.31
CA GLY A 77 9.07 9.99 -10.39
C GLY A 77 7.92 8.97 -10.53
N ALA A 78 7.96 7.86 -9.82
CA ALA A 78 6.91 6.84 -9.82
C ALA A 78 5.69 7.24 -8.98
N ILE A 79 5.24 8.48 -9.15
CA ILE A 79 4.10 9.06 -8.45
C ILE A 79 3.49 10.20 -9.27
N SER A 80 2.20 10.47 -9.10
CA SER A 80 1.52 11.59 -9.77
C SER A 80 2.16 12.95 -9.45
N ALA A 81 1.98 13.92 -10.33
CA ALA A 81 2.48 15.30 -10.13
C ALA A 81 2.04 15.91 -8.80
N ASN A 82 0.87 15.55 -8.29
CA ASN A 82 0.35 16.02 -7.00
C ASN A 82 0.88 15.20 -5.81
N GLY A 83 1.65 14.11 -6.03
CA GLY A 83 2.19 13.27 -4.98
C GLY A 83 1.13 12.43 -4.27
N HIS A 84 0.05 12.05 -4.96
CA HIS A 84 -0.99 11.21 -4.38
C HIS A 84 -0.49 9.80 -4.14
N GLY A 85 -0.58 9.38 -2.90
CA GLY A 85 -0.12 8.09 -2.42
C GLY A 85 0.02 8.10 -0.91
N ASN A 86 0.39 6.97 -0.36
CA ASN A 86 0.69 6.79 1.05
C ASN A 86 1.68 5.65 1.24
N VAL A 87 2.37 5.69 2.36
CA VAL A 87 3.37 4.70 2.74
C VAL A 87 3.12 4.29 4.18
N SER A 88 3.37 3.04 4.50
CA SER A 88 3.47 2.57 5.87
C SER A 88 4.73 1.74 6.09
N LEU A 89 5.23 1.76 7.32
CA LEU A 89 6.32 0.92 7.79
C LEU A 89 5.84 0.11 9.00
N ARG A 90 6.05 -1.20 8.95
CA ARG A 90 5.80 -2.10 10.09
C ARG A 90 6.77 -1.79 11.22
N VAL A 91 6.28 -1.72 12.44
CA VAL A 91 7.13 -1.62 13.64
C VAL A 91 7.72 -3.00 13.93
N PRO A 92 9.07 -3.15 13.98
CA PRO A 92 9.70 -4.43 14.24
C PRO A 92 9.28 -5.02 15.59
N GLY A 93 8.80 -6.27 15.59
CA GLY A 93 8.40 -6.98 16.80
C GLY A 93 7.07 -6.54 17.43
N ALA A 94 6.32 -5.64 16.79
CA ALA A 94 5.01 -5.19 17.24
C ALA A 94 3.92 -5.43 16.18
N HIS A 95 2.65 -5.48 16.63
CA HIS A 95 1.49 -5.51 15.75
C HIS A 95 1.04 -4.08 15.40
N GLU A 96 2.00 -3.26 14.92
CA GLU A 96 1.81 -1.84 14.68
C GLU A 96 2.52 -1.41 13.39
N MET A 97 2.08 -0.26 12.86
CA MET A 97 2.73 0.41 11.73
C MET A 97 2.72 1.93 11.91
N TYR A 98 3.71 2.61 11.35
CA TYR A 98 3.65 4.03 11.06
C TYR A 98 3.08 4.25 9.66
N PHE A 99 2.24 5.28 9.50
CA PHE A 99 1.53 5.57 8.26
C PHE A 99 1.55 7.06 7.94
N THR A 100 1.71 7.42 6.67
CA THR A 100 1.62 8.81 6.18
C THR A 100 0.17 9.25 6.08
N ALA A 101 -0.28 10.11 6.98
CA ALA A 101 -1.67 10.58 7.05
C ALA A 101 -1.91 11.90 6.29
N GLY A 102 -0.89 12.47 5.67
CA GLY A 102 -1.00 13.69 4.87
C GLY A 102 -1.68 13.49 3.51
N PRO A 103 -2.17 14.55 2.89
CA PRO A 103 -2.88 14.48 1.60
C PRO A 103 -1.95 14.17 0.42
N SER A 104 -0.63 14.28 0.60
CA SER A 104 0.39 14.09 -0.42
C SER A 104 1.70 13.63 0.22
N LEU A 105 2.46 12.81 -0.49
CA LEU A 105 3.83 12.45 -0.11
C LEU A 105 4.83 13.58 -0.38
N ARG A 106 4.45 14.60 -1.18
CA ARG A 106 5.30 15.79 -1.37
C ARG A 106 5.35 16.61 -0.09
N ASN A 107 6.57 16.99 0.33
CA ASN A 107 6.80 17.76 1.54
C ASN A 107 6.11 17.18 2.79
N HIS A 108 6.08 15.84 2.88
CA HIS A 108 5.47 15.15 4.01
C HIS A 108 6.24 15.48 5.29
N ALA A 109 5.53 15.96 6.32
CA ALA A 109 6.13 16.34 7.59
C ALA A 109 6.02 15.22 8.63
N PRO A 110 6.96 15.10 9.57
CA PRO A 110 6.87 14.16 10.69
C PRO A 110 5.55 14.27 11.47
N SER A 111 5.00 15.47 11.62
CA SER A 111 3.71 15.70 12.30
C SER A 111 2.48 15.14 11.57
N ALA A 112 2.62 14.74 10.31
CA ALA A 112 1.58 14.09 9.53
C ALA A 112 1.76 12.56 9.47
N VAL A 113 2.64 12.01 10.31
CA VAL A 113 2.79 10.57 10.52
C VAL A 113 1.92 10.15 11.70
N VAL A 114 1.19 9.06 11.54
CA VAL A 114 0.38 8.45 12.61
C VAL A 114 0.85 7.04 12.91
N ARG A 115 0.61 6.58 14.14
CA ARG A 115 0.82 5.20 14.56
C ARG A 115 -0.50 4.45 14.61
N LEU A 116 -0.55 3.30 13.97
CA LEU A 116 -1.73 2.46 13.84
C LEU A 116 -1.41 1.03 14.30
N GLY A 117 -2.39 0.36 14.88
CA GLY A 117 -2.38 -1.10 14.99
C GLY A 117 -2.51 -1.74 13.61
N LEU A 118 -1.99 -2.96 13.44
CA LEU A 118 -2.19 -3.72 12.18
C LEU A 118 -3.67 -4.13 11.98
N ASP A 119 -4.52 -3.94 12.98
CA ASP A 119 -5.98 -4.03 12.88
C ASP A 119 -6.65 -2.74 12.38
N GLY A 120 -5.85 -1.70 12.08
CA GLY A 120 -6.32 -0.39 11.65
C GLY A 120 -6.68 0.59 12.78
N THR A 121 -6.57 0.19 14.05
CA THR A 121 -6.86 1.07 15.20
C THR A 121 -5.86 2.23 15.26
N LEU A 122 -6.35 3.47 15.37
CA LEU A 122 -5.49 4.64 15.57
C LEU A 122 -4.94 4.63 17.00
N LEU A 123 -3.61 4.57 17.14
CA LEU A 123 -2.90 4.57 18.43
C LEU A 123 -2.36 5.96 18.77
N GLU A 124 -1.87 6.71 17.78
CA GLU A 124 -1.26 8.03 17.96
C GLU A 124 -1.38 8.91 16.72
N GLY A 125 -1.58 10.21 16.91
CA GLY A 125 -1.66 11.22 15.84
C GLY A 125 -3.08 11.55 15.43
N ASP A 126 -3.24 12.20 14.27
CA ASP A 126 -4.53 12.57 13.67
C ASP A 126 -4.67 11.97 12.29
N LEU A 127 -5.69 11.14 12.10
CA LEU A 127 -5.95 10.42 10.85
C LEU A 127 -7.21 10.97 10.19
N PRO A 128 -7.07 11.82 9.15
CA PRO A 128 -8.22 12.31 8.40
C PRO A 128 -9.04 11.15 7.81
N PRO A 129 -10.40 11.22 7.80
CA PRO A 129 -11.25 10.12 7.33
C PRO A 129 -10.92 9.62 5.91
N ILE A 130 -10.52 10.53 5.02
CA ILE A 130 -10.13 10.17 3.65
C ILE A 130 -8.84 9.33 3.61
N GLN A 131 -7.93 9.53 4.56
CA GLN A 131 -6.72 8.72 4.70
C GLN A 131 -7.03 7.42 5.45
N GLY A 132 -7.91 7.45 6.44
CA GLY A 132 -8.41 6.26 7.12
C GLY A 132 -9.02 5.22 6.17
N ALA A 133 -9.68 5.69 5.10
CA ALA A 133 -10.30 4.83 4.09
C ALA A 133 -9.30 3.94 3.30
N VAL A 134 -7.99 4.21 3.35
CA VAL A 134 -6.98 3.38 2.65
C VAL A 134 -6.13 2.55 3.60
N VAL A 135 -6.29 2.70 4.91
CA VAL A 135 -5.53 1.93 5.91
C VAL A 135 -5.76 0.43 5.73
N ALA A 136 -6.99 0.01 5.45
CA ALA A 136 -7.35 -1.40 5.32
C ALA A 136 -6.57 -2.15 4.22
N MET A 137 -6.16 -1.48 3.13
CA MET A 137 -5.32 -2.14 2.11
C MET A 137 -3.88 -2.34 2.59
N HIS A 138 -3.37 -1.49 3.49
CA HIS A 138 -2.05 -1.66 4.10
C HIS A 138 -2.07 -2.78 5.13
N THR A 139 -3.06 -2.78 6.03
CA THR A 139 -3.20 -3.82 7.07
C THR A 139 -3.37 -5.20 6.43
N ALA A 140 -4.17 -5.32 5.36
CA ALA A 140 -4.35 -6.57 4.63
C ALA A 140 -3.00 -7.13 4.11
N MET A 141 -2.12 -6.29 3.57
CA MET A 141 -0.81 -6.75 3.10
C MET A 141 0.08 -7.21 4.26
N TYR A 142 0.02 -6.55 5.40
CA TYR A 142 0.77 -6.98 6.58
C TYR A 142 0.23 -8.26 7.22
N GLU A 143 -1.09 -8.48 7.17
CA GLU A 143 -1.72 -9.71 7.66
C GLU A 143 -1.36 -10.90 6.77
N ASP A 144 -1.48 -10.74 5.45
CA ASP A 144 -1.30 -11.82 4.49
C ASP A 144 0.20 -12.12 4.23
N HIS A 145 1.10 -11.16 4.51
CA HIS A 145 2.54 -11.25 4.27
C HIS A 145 3.34 -10.84 5.51
N PRO A 146 3.61 -11.75 6.45
CA PRO A 146 4.28 -11.45 7.72
C PRO A 146 5.71 -10.89 7.59
N ASP A 147 6.38 -11.16 6.48
CA ASP A 147 7.73 -10.68 6.14
C ASP A 147 7.75 -9.27 5.52
N VAL A 148 6.59 -8.71 5.17
CA VAL A 148 6.49 -7.35 4.62
C VAL A 148 6.73 -6.33 5.72
N GLY A 149 7.71 -5.44 5.49
CA GLY A 149 8.05 -4.32 6.36
C GLY A 149 7.59 -2.96 5.83
N CYS A 150 7.30 -2.85 4.53
CA CYS A 150 6.84 -1.61 3.90
C CYS A 150 5.71 -1.88 2.90
N VAL A 151 4.66 -1.07 2.97
CA VAL A 151 3.58 -1.01 1.96
C VAL A 151 3.54 0.39 1.38
N LEU A 152 3.60 0.47 0.06
CA LEU A 152 3.61 1.69 -0.74
C LEU A 152 2.42 1.69 -1.70
N HIS A 153 1.58 2.71 -1.62
CA HIS A 153 0.54 2.98 -2.60
C HIS A 153 0.84 4.29 -3.34
N THR A 154 0.78 4.26 -4.67
CA THR A 154 0.98 5.46 -5.50
C THR A 154 -0.02 5.53 -6.66
N HIS A 155 -0.28 6.76 -7.10
CA HIS A 155 -0.95 7.02 -8.38
C HIS A 155 0.12 7.30 -9.45
N SER A 156 0.97 6.31 -9.73
CA SER A 156 2.01 6.35 -10.76
C SER A 156 1.35 6.47 -12.14
N PRO A 157 1.70 7.46 -12.98
CA PRO A 157 0.91 7.80 -14.17
C PRO A 157 0.73 6.66 -15.17
N TYR A 158 1.79 5.95 -15.52
CA TYR A 158 1.74 4.87 -16.52
C TYR A 158 1.15 3.58 -15.96
N ALA A 159 1.49 3.21 -14.72
CA ALA A 159 0.89 2.07 -14.05
C ALA A 159 -0.62 2.29 -13.84
N THR A 160 -1.02 3.52 -13.47
CA THR A 160 -2.45 3.89 -13.35
C THR A 160 -3.17 3.82 -14.70
N ALA A 161 -2.51 4.10 -15.83
CA ALA A 161 -3.13 3.94 -17.14
C ALA A 161 -3.49 2.46 -17.43
N TYR A 162 -2.62 1.51 -17.06
CA TYR A 162 -2.95 0.07 -17.11
C TYR A 162 -4.10 -0.29 -16.17
N ALA A 163 -4.09 0.24 -14.94
CA ALA A 163 -5.15 0.03 -13.97
C ALA A 163 -6.52 0.54 -14.48
N VAL A 164 -6.56 1.72 -15.12
CA VAL A 164 -7.76 2.29 -15.74
C VAL A 164 -8.21 1.46 -16.96
N ALA A 165 -7.27 0.91 -17.71
CA ALA A 165 -7.58 0.01 -18.84
C ALA A 165 -7.96 -1.41 -18.41
N HIS A 166 -7.91 -1.73 -17.11
CA HIS A 166 -8.08 -3.08 -16.55
C HIS A 166 -7.16 -4.12 -17.21
N ARG A 167 -5.92 -3.71 -17.49
CA ARG A 167 -4.92 -4.54 -18.15
C ARG A 167 -3.74 -4.80 -17.22
N PRO A 168 -3.28 -6.05 -17.09
CA PRO A 168 -2.05 -6.34 -16.36
C PRO A 168 -0.84 -5.77 -17.09
N ILE A 169 0.23 -5.46 -16.35
CA ILE A 169 1.54 -5.16 -16.93
C ILE A 169 2.25 -6.49 -17.12
N GLY A 170 2.56 -6.86 -18.38
CA GLY A 170 3.29 -8.10 -18.67
C GLY A 170 4.79 -7.97 -18.39
N CYS A 171 5.48 -9.09 -18.29
CA CYS A 171 6.93 -9.12 -18.04
C CYS A 171 7.71 -8.97 -19.34
N TRP A 172 7.76 -7.76 -19.88
CA TRP A 172 8.54 -7.39 -21.09
C TRP A 172 9.84 -6.63 -20.79
N VAL A 173 10.11 -6.32 -19.50
CA VAL A 173 11.35 -5.72 -19.02
C VAL A 173 12.00 -6.68 -18.05
N GLU A 174 13.28 -7.02 -18.23
CA GLU A 174 14.01 -7.99 -17.42
C GLU A 174 13.99 -7.63 -15.93
N ALA A 175 14.04 -6.32 -15.60
CA ALA A 175 13.98 -5.84 -14.23
C ALA A 175 12.72 -6.31 -13.49
N LEU A 176 11.56 -6.45 -14.15
CA LEU A 176 10.38 -7.03 -13.50
C LEU A 176 10.67 -8.44 -12.99
N ALA A 177 11.24 -9.31 -13.84
CA ALA A 177 11.59 -10.66 -13.43
C ALA A 177 12.61 -10.68 -12.29
N MET A 178 13.65 -9.86 -12.35
CA MET A 178 14.70 -9.79 -11.34
C MET A 178 14.18 -9.36 -9.96
N PHE A 179 13.16 -8.50 -9.92
CA PHE A 179 12.60 -7.95 -8.67
C PHE A 179 11.30 -8.63 -8.21
N GLY A 180 11.11 -9.90 -8.56
CA GLY A 180 10.02 -10.72 -8.04
C GLY A 180 8.69 -10.60 -8.79
N LEU A 181 8.69 -10.06 -10.03
CA LEU A 181 7.50 -9.93 -10.87
C LEU A 181 7.64 -10.73 -12.19
N PRO A 182 8.05 -12.01 -12.16
CA PRO A 182 8.24 -12.78 -13.40
C PRO A 182 6.93 -13.05 -14.14
N THR A 183 5.79 -12.97 -13.47
CA THR A 183 4.45 -13.08 -14.07
C THR A 183 3.85 -11.73 -14.47
N GLY A 184 4.62 -10.64 -14.30
CA GLY A 184 4.12 -9.28 -14.45
C GLY A 184 3.33 -8.78 -13.22
N VAL A 185 2.52 -7.72 -13.40
CA VAL A 185 1.73 -7.12 -12.32
C VAL A 185 0.24 -7.33 -12.60
N PRO A 186 -0.47 -8.08 -11.75
CA PRO A 186 -1.90 -8.34 -11.91
C PRO A 186 -2.75 -7.10 -11.62
N VAL A 187 -4.04 -7.14 -11.99
CA VAL A 187 -5.03 -6.08 -11.71
C VAL A 187 -6.08 -6.62 -10.76
N ALA A 188 -6.26 -5.95 -9.63
CA ALA A 188 -7.40 -6.15 -8.75
C ALA A 188 -8.63 -5.44 -9.33
N GLU A 189 -9.79 -6.09 -9.28
CA GLU A 189 -11.05 -5.47 -9.68
C GLU A 189 -11.36 -4.22 -8.85
N TYR A 190 -12.13 -3.30 -9.44
CA TYR A 190 -12.54 -2.09 -8.74
C TYR A 190 -13.42 -2.42 -7.54
N GLY A 191 -13.12 -1.77 -6.42
CA GLY A 191 -13.97 -1.70 -5.23
C GLY A 191 -13.98 -0.26 -4.70
N PRO A 192 -15.09 0.23 -4.15
CA PRO A 192 -15.14 1.56 -3.56
C PRO A 192 -14.07 1.72 -2.48
N ARG A 193 -13.42 2.88 -2.44
CA ARG A 193 -12.36 3.19 -1.47
C ARG A 193 -12.83 2.93 -0.04
N GLY A 194 -12.04 2.16 0.73
CA GLY A 194 -12.34 1.83 2.12
C GLY A 194 -13.38 0.73 2.32
N SER A 195 -13.87 0.10 1.24
CA SER A 195 -14.82 -1.01 1.34
C SER A 195 -14.12 -2.36 1.53
N GLU A 196 -14.80 -3.29 2.18
CA GLU A 196 -14.36 -4.70 2.26
C GLU A 196 -14.20 -5.32 0.88
N GLN A 197 -15.04 -4.91 -0.08
CA GLN A 197 -14.94 -5.36 -1.47
C GLN A 197 -13.60 -4.97 -2.09
N ALA A 198 -13.14 -3.71 -1.88
CA ALA A 198 -11.83 -3.28 -2.40
C ALA A 198 -10.69 -4.13 -1.84
N VAL A 199 -10.70 -4.38 -0.53
CA VAL A 199 -9.68 -5.22 0.14
C VAL A 199 -9.77 -6.67 -0.35
N GLY A 200 -10.98 -7.23 -0.46
CA GLY A 200 -11.20 -8.58 -0.97
C GLY A 200 -10.70 -8.75 -2.41
N ASN A 201 -10.94 -7.76 -3.28
CA ASN A 201 -10.45 -7.76 -4.67
C ASN A 201 -8.92 -7.68 -4.73
N ILE A 202 -8.28 -6.89 -3.86
CA ILE A 202 -6.82 -6.81 -3.76
C ILE A 202 -6.25 -8.19 -3.37
N ARG A 203 -6.78 -8.80 -2.31
CA ARG A 203 -6.37 -10.14 -1.87
C ARG A 203 -6.54 -11.20 -2.97
N ALA A 204 -7.66 -11.18 -3.67
CA ALA A 204 -7.95 -12.13 -4.75
C ALA A 204 -7.00 -11.98 -5.95
N ALA A 205 -6.51 -10.76 -6.22
CA ALA A 205 -5.59 -10.49 -7.32
C ALA A 205 -4.11 -10.67 -6.95
N THR A 206 -3.78 -10.65 -5.65
CA THR A 206 -2.40 -10.80 -5.18
C THR A 206 -1.89 -12.22 -5.47
N ILE A 207 -0.77 -12.31 -6.17
CA ILE A 207 -0.12 -13.57 -6.53
C ILE A 207 0.99 -13.85 -5.51
N PRO A 208 1.09 -15.06 -4.94
CA PRO A 208 2.16 -15.41 -4.01
C PRO A 208 3.55 -15.11 -4.59
N GLY A 209 4.36 -14.36 -3.83
CA GLY A 209 5.71 -13.97 -4.23
C GLY A 209 5.79 -12.79 -5.20
N VAL A 210 4.67 -12.23 -5.67
CA VAL A 210 4.62 -11.03 -6.52
C VAL A 210 4.33 -9.80 -5.63
N PRO A 211 5.27 -8.87 -5.46
CA PRO A 211 5.17 -7.79 -4.48
C PRO A 211 4.40 -6.55 -4.97
N ALA A 212 3.58 -6.66 -5.99
CA ALA A 212 2.79 -5.55 -6.53
C ALA A 212 1.46 -6.00 -7.13
N VAL A 213 0.46 -5.12 -7.07
CA VAL A 213 -0.86 -5.28 -7.70
C VAL A 213 -1.38 -3.93 -8.17
N LEU A 214 -1.92 -3.87 -9.39
CA LEU A 214 -2.66 -2.71 -9.87
C LEU A 214 -4.07 -2.69 -9.25
N LEU A 215 -4.54 -1.50 -8.91
CA LEU A 215 -5.89 -1.28 -8.40
C LEU A 215 -6.73 -0.66 -9.52
N ALA A 216 -7.70 -1.39 -10.06
CA ALA A 216 -8.53 -0.92 -11.18
C ALA A 216 -9.09 0.49 -10.92
N ASN A 217 -8.94 1.39 -11.91
CA ASN A 217 -9.37 2.81 -11.86
C ASN A 217 -8.75 3.64 -10.70
N HIS A 218 -7.61 3.21 -10.12
CA HIS A 218 -7.08 3.88 -8.94
C HIS A 218 -5.56 4.09 -9.01
N GLY A 219 -4.74 3.05 -8.99
CA GLY A 219 -3.29 3.18 -8.93
C GLY A 219 -2.60 1.83 -8.76
N VAL A 220 -1.49 1.83 -8.04
CA VAL A 220 -0.70 0.63 -7.74
C VAL A 220 -0.44 0.49 -6.24
N LEU A 221 -0.43 -0.73 -5.75
CA LEU A 221 -0.01 -1.13 -4.41
C LEU A 221 1.22 -2.01 -4.53
N VAL A 222 2.28 -1.64 -3.80
CA VAL A 222 3.54 -2.37 -3.73
C VAL A 222 3.81 -2.71 -2.27
N PHE A 223 4.30 -3.90 -1.98
CA PHE A 223 4.61 -4.32 -0.62
C PHE A 223 5.87 -5.18 -0.62
N HIS A 224 6.81 -4.87 0.27
CA HIS A 224 8.10 -5.56 0.31
C HIS A 224 8.69 -5.58 1.71
N ARG A 225 9.72 -6.40 1.91
CA ARG A 225 10.43 -6.54 3.20
C ARG A 225 11.04 -5.24 3.69
N THR A 226 11.56 -4.41 2.78
CA THR A 226 12.19 -3.13 3.11
C THR A 226 11.63 -1.98 2.27
N PRO A 227 11.73 -0.74 2.76
CA PRO A 227 11.32 0.45 2.00
C PRO A 227 12.08 0.61 0.68
N GLU A 228 13.38 0.31 0.68
CA GLU A 228 14.25 0.41 -0.51
C GLU A 228 13.73 -0.47 -1.64
N LEU A 229 13.42 -1.72 -1.31
CA LEU A 229 12.88 -2.68 -2.28
C LEU A 229 11.47 -2.28 -2.74
N ALA A 230 10.63 -1.76 -1.84
CA ALA A 230 9.30 -1.28 -2.21
C ALA A 230 9.38 -0.08 -3.20
N ILE A 231 10.27 0.89 -2.96
CA ILE A 231 10.51 2.02 -3.86
C ILE A 231 11.03 1.51 -5.20
N GLN A 232 11.98 0.59 -5.20
CA GLN A 232 12.59 0.04 -6.41
C GLN A 232 11.58 -0.71 -7.26
N VAL A 233 10.77 -1.59 -6.64
CA VAL A 233 9.67 -2.29 -7.32
C VAL A 233 8.67 -1.29 -7.90
N GLY A 234 8.24 -0.28 -7.12
CA GLY A 234 7.33 0.76 -7.61
C GLY A 234 7.86 1.50 -8.83
N SER A 235 9.16 1.84 -8.84
CA SER A 235 9.82 2.50 -9.97
C SER A 235 9.89 1.59 -11.20
N ILE A 236 10.26 0.32 -11.03
CA ILE A 236 10.33 -0.67 -12.12
C ILE A 236 8.95 -0.93 -12.73
N VAL A 237 7.90 -1.00 -11.90
CA VAL A 237 6.52 -1.15 -12.37
C VAL A 237 6.10 0.04 -13.24
N GLU A 238 6.41 1.26 -12.82
CA GLU A 238 6.11 2.46 -13.59
C GLU A 238 6.89 2.52 -14.90
N GLU A 239 8.20 2.22 -14.89
CA GLU A 239 9.05 2.15 -16.08
C GLU A 239 8.56 1.08 -17.07
N ALA A 240 8.19 -0.10 -16.59
CA ALA A 240 7.66 -1.18 -17.42
C ALA A 240 6.31 -0.78 -18.05
N ALA A 241 5.43 -0.11 -17.28
CA ALA A 241 4.17 0.42 -17.78
C ALA A 241 4.42 1.44 -18.91
N GLN A 242 5.35 2.39 -18.71
CA GLN A 242 5.73 3.37 -19.72
C GLN A 242 6.29 2.70 -20.97
N ALA A 243 7.19 1.72 -20.80
CA ALA A 243 7.76 0.98 -21.91
C ALA A 243 6.67 0.24 -22.71
N GLY A 244 5.73 -0.40 -22.04
CA GLY A 244 4.60 -1.10 -22.68
C GLY A 244 3.69 -0.17 -23.47
N ILE A 245 3.35 1.01 -22.94
CA ILE A 245 2.57 2.03 -23.67
C ILE A 245 3.33 2.53 -24.89
N ASN A 246 4.62 2.85 -24.74
CA ASN A 246 5.45 3.36 -25.84
C ASN A 246 5.63 2.29 -26.94
N ALA A 247 5.86 1.03 -26.57
CA ALA A 247 5.96 -0.09 -27.49
C ALA A 247 4.67 -0.30 -28.29
N GLY A 248 3.52 0.06 -27.72
CA GLY A 248 2.22 0.00 -28.40
C GLY A 248 2.20 0.74 -29.75
N SER A 249 2.97 1.83 -29.90
CA SER A 249 3.07 2.61 -31.13
C SER A 249 3.94 1.97 -32.22
N ILE A 250 4.73 0.95 -31.90
CA ILE A 250 5.70 0.30 -32.82
C ILE A 250 5.48 -1.22 -32.93
N GLY A 251 4.30 -1.72 -32.62
CA GLY A 251 3.93 -3.14 -32.78
C GLY A 251 3.55 -3.84 -31.50
N GLY A 252 3.66 -3.19 -30.36
CA GLY A 252 3.30 -3.71 -29.03
C GLY A 252 4.49 -4.32 -28.28
N PRO A 253 4.37 -4.43 -26.94
CA PRO A 253 5.39 -5.09 -26.13
C PRO A 253 5.36 -6.61 -26.37
N VAL A 254 6.54 -7.22 -26.34
CA VAL A 254 6.73 -8.68 -26.43
C VAL A 254 7.22 -9.16 -25.07
N GLU A 255 6.51 -10.10 -24.47
CA GLU A 255 6.91 -10.67 -23.19
C GLU A 255 8.18 -11.52 -23.32
N ILE A 256 9.03 -11.47 -22.30
CA ILE A 256 10.16 -12.38 -22.15
C ILE A 256 9.62 -13.80 -21.99
N PRO A 257 10.16 -14.83 -22.70
CA PRO A 257 9.74 -16.21 -22.52
C PRO A 257 9.78 -16.66 -21.05
N GLU A 258 8.79 -17.43 -20.62
CA GLU A 258 8.57 -17.75 -19.20
C GLU A 258 9.80 -18.40 -18.55
N GLU A 259 10.45 -19.34 -19.23
CA GLU A 259 11.65 -20.02 -18.76
C GLU A 259 12.82 -19.05 -18.52
N LEU A 260 12.92 -17.97 -19.31
CA LEU A 260 13.96 -16.95 -19.16
C LEU A 260 13.62 -15.99 -18.04
N ARG A 261 12.35 -15.69 -17.81
CA ARG A 261 11.90 -14.89 -16.65
C ARG A 261 12.25 -15.57 -15.33
N VAL A 262 11.95 -16.86 -15.22
CA VAL A 262 12.31 -17.68 -14.05
C VAL A 262 13.81 -17.74 -13.84
N ALA A 263 14.59 -17.90 -14.91
CA ALA A 263 16.04 -17.92 -14.85
C ALA A 263 16.61 -16.56 -14.40
N ALA A 264 16.05 -15.44 -14.87
CA ALA A 264 16.45 -14.10 -14.43
C ALA A 264 16.18 -13.88 -12.93
N PHE A 265 15.01 -14.27 -12.44
CA PHE A 265 14.67 -14.21 -11.02
C PHE A 265 15.62 -15.04 -10.16
N GLN A 266 15.85 -16.31 -10.52
CA GLN A 266 16.76 -17.18 -9.78
C GLN A 266 18.18 -16.62 -9.74
N ARG A 267 18.64 -16.02 -10.84
CA ARG A 267 19.98 -15.40 -10.92
C ARG A 267 20.08 -14.17 -10.00
N ALA A 268 19.04 -13.35 -9.93
CA ALA A 268 18.97 -12.19 -9.02
C ALA A 268 19.06 -12.63 -7.55
N MET A 269 18.34 -13.67 -7.15
CA MET A 269 18.39 -14.23 -5.79
C MET A 269 19.79 -14.73 -5.39
N VAL A 270 20.53 -15.30 -6.35
CA VAL A 270 21.94 -15.73 -6.11
C VAL A 270 22.86 -14.53 -5.90
N PHE A 271 22.65 -13.42 -6.62
CA PHE A 271 23.46 -12.21 -6.42
C PHE A 271 23.18 -11.56 -5.06
N GLU A 272 21.90 -11.45 -4.65
CA GLU A 272 21.54 -10.94 -3.31
C GLU A 272 22.18 -11.77 -2.19
N SER A 273 22.11 -13.11 -2.27
CA SER A 273 22.68 -13.99 -1.25
C SER A 273 24.21 -13.88 -1.13
N ARG A 274 24.91 -13.54 -2.22
CA ARG A 274 26.36 -13.32 -2.23
C ARG A 274 26.73 -11.93 -1.71
N GLY A 275 25.91 -10.92 -1.98
CA GLY A 275 26.13 -9.55 -1.49
C GLY A 275 26.02 -9.45 0.03
N THR A 276 25.09 -10.18 0.64
CA THR A 276 24.91 -10.23 2.10
C THR A 276 25.98 -11.04 2.85
N ALA A 277 26.76 -11.88 2.15
CA ALA A 277 27.85 -12.65 2.75
C ALA A 277 29.16 -11.85 2.89
N HIS A 278 29.23 -10.62 2.38
CA HIS A 278 30.41 -9.74 2.42
C HIS A 278 30.17 -8.40 3.13
N ALA A 279 28.98 -8.21 3.74
CA ALA A 279 28.63 -7.06 4.57
C ALA A 279 28.59 -7.48 6.06
#